data_c6be9aa9e139abdd5dea062e47ca383d
#
_entry.id   c6be9aa9e139abdd5dea062e47ca383d
#
_cell.length_a   1.000
_cell.length_b   1.000
_cell.length_c   1.000
_cell.angle_alpha   90.00
_cell.angle_beta   90.00
_cell.angle_gamma   90.00
#
_symmetry.space_group_name_H-M   'P 1'
#
loop_
_entity.id
_entity.type
_entity.pdbx_description
1 polymer ?
#
loop_
_entity_poly.entity_id
_entity_poly.type
_entity_poly.pdbx_seq_one_letter_code
_entity_poly.pdbx_strand_id
1 'polypeptide(L)'
;MMTPQHILMVIRLASNPHAQLFWAWIALCLALALHVADEASTGFLSVYNPTVMALRKSRPWLPFPVFTFKVWLAGLVIAVVLLLCLSVFVWRGARWMRPIGYGFAVIMLANGLGHILGTIFGRTVASIRFPRPMPGFYSSPFLLLASAYLLCEL
;
A
#
# COMPACT_ATOMS: atom_id res chain seq x y z
N MET A 1 13.01 35.37 -4.25
CA MET A 1 13.10 35.32 -5.73
C MET A 1 13.94 34.12 -6.11
N MET A 2 13.40 33.11 -6.79
CA MET A 2 14.19 31.93 -7.23
C MET A 2 15.14 32.36 -8.35
N THR A 3 16.42 31.99 -8.23
CA THR A 3 17.38 32.26 -9.29
C THR A 3 17.12 31.36 -10.52
N PRO A 4 17.51 31.78 -11.76
CA PRO A 4 17.38 30.95 -12.96
C PRO A 4 18.02 29.55 -12.81
N GLN A 5 19.08 29.44 -12.03
CA GLN A 5 19.75 28.18 -11.74
C GLN A 5 18.89 27.22 -10.90
N HIS A 6 18.13 27.73 -9.92
CA HIS A 6 17.18 26.93 -9.15
C HIS A 6 16.02 26.41 -10.02
N ILE A 7 15.53 27.24 -10.94
CA ILE A 7 14.48 26.84 -11.90
C ILE A 7 14.98 25.73 -12.84
N LEU A 8 16.17 25.87 -13.38
CA LEU A 8 16.78 24.85 -14.24
C LEU A 8 17.08 23.54 -13.49
N MET A 9 17.47 23.63 -12.21
CA MET A 9 17.68 22.44 -11.37
C MET A 9 16.37 21.70 -11.09
N VAL A 10 15.30 22.42 -10.78
CA VAL A 10 13.96 21.85 -10.58
C VAL A 10 13.43 21.20 -11.86
N ILE A 11 13.61 21.85 -13.02
CA ILE A 11 13.21 21.28 -14.32
C ILE A 11 14.02 20.02 -14.64
N ARG A 12 15.32 19.98 -14.38
CA ARG A 12 16.16 18.79 -14.57
C ARG A 12 15.78 17.64 -13.64
N LEU A 13 15.42 17.92 -12.39
CA LEU A 13 14.94 16.90 -11.46
C LEU A 13 13.56 16.37 -11.90
N ALA A 14 12.67 17.25 -12.36
CA ALA A 14 11.36 16.88 -12.87
C ALA A 14 11.41 16.09 -14.19
N SER A 15 12.48 16.22 -14.98
CA SER A 15 12.67 15.50 -16.25
C SER A 15 13.51 14.22 -16.13
N ASN A 16 13.98 13.86 -14.91
CA ASN A 16 14.75 12.63 -14.69
C ASN A 16 13.80 11.47 -14.38
N PRO A 17 13.62 10.50 -15.29
CA PRO A 17 12.66 9.40 -15.08
C PRO A 17 13.01 8.54 -13.86
N HIS A 18 14.29 8.42 -13.50
CA HIS A 18 14.70 7.70 -12.28
C HIS A 18 14.29 8.46 -11.01
N ALA A 19 14.32 9.79 -11.03
CA ALA A 19 13.87 10.60 -9.89
C ALA A 19 12.34 10.54 -9.74
N GLN A 20 11.58 10.56 -10.83
CA GLN A 20 10.11 10.44 -10.80
C GLN A 20 9.69 9.09 -10.24
N LEU A 21 10.24 7.99 -10.76
CA LEU A 21 10.00 6.64 -10.26
C LEU A 21 10.38 6.50 -8.78
N PHE A 22 11.50 7.09 -8.35
CA PHE A 22 11.92 7.08 -6.95
C PHE A 22 10.90 7.78 -6.04
N TRP A 23 10.44 8.97 -6.41
CA TRP A 23 9.46 9.70 -5.61
C TRP A 23 8.09 9.02 -5.59
N ALA A 24 7.67 8.42 -6.69
CA ALA A 24 6.46 7.61 -6.74
C ALA A 24 6.55 6.37 -5.82
N TRP A 25 7.71 5.70 -5.80
CA TRP A 25 7.99 4.59 -4.89
C TRP A 25 7.93 5.04 -3.42
N ILE A 26 8.60 6.14 -3.06
CA ILE A 26 8.58 6.68 -1.70
C ILE A 26 7.16 7.08 -1.30
N ALA A 27 6.41 7.75 -2.18
CA ALA A 27 5.02 8.12 -1.92
C ALA A 27 4.16 6.89 -1.58
N LEU A 28 4.32 5.77 -2.31
CA LEU A 28 3.57 4.55 -2.02
C LEU A 28 4.03 3.87 -0.71
N CYS A 29 5.33 3.90 -0.39
CA CYS A 29 5.82 3.39 0.90
C CYS A 29 5.25 4.20 2.08
N LEU A 30 5.17 5.52 1.97
CA LEU A 30 4.59 6.38 3.00
C LEU A 30 3.07 6.23 3.09
N ALA A 31 2.38 6.09 1.96
CA ALA A 31 0.96 5.79 1.94
C ALA A 31 0.65 4.45 2.59
N LEU A 32 1.48 3.42 2.37
CA LEU A 32 1.36 2.13 3.05
C LEU A 32 1.61 2.27 4.56
N ALA A 33 2.64 3.02 4.99
CA ALA A 33 2.90 3.25 6.41
C ALA A 33 1.70 3.92 7.10
N LEU A 34 1.11 4.95 6.47
CA LEU A 34 -0.11 5.60 6.94
C LEU A 34 -1.29 4.61 6.98
N HIS A 35 -1.42 3.76 5.97
CA HIS A 35 -2.47 2.76 5.90
C HIS A 35 -2.37 1.71 7.02
N VAL A 36 -1.17 1.22 7.30
CA VAL A 36 -0.90 0.31 8.42
C VAL A 36 -1.28 0.97 9.77
N ALA A 37 -0.96 2.26 9.94
CA ALA A 37 -1.34 3.01 11.16
C ALA A 37 -2.86 3.17 11.28
N ASP A 38 -3.57 3.46 10.18
CA ASP A 38 -5.04 3.53 10.13
C ASP A 38 -5.65 2.17 10.48
N GLU A 39 -5.23 1.09 9.83
CA GLU A 39 -5.71 -0.28 10.12
C GLU A 39 -5.44 -0.69 11.57
N ALA A 40 -4.26 -0.36 12.12
CA ALA A 40 -3.90 -0.67 13.50
C ALA A 40 -4.78 0.07 14.50
N SER A 41 -5.09 1.35 14.24
CA SER A 41 -5.91 2.20 15.12
C SER A 41 -7.40 1.89 15.02
N THR A 42 -7.87 1.39 13.87
CA THR A 42 -9.28 1.11 13.60
C THR A 42 -9.66 -0.37 13.76
N GLY A 43 -8.71 -1.23 14.16
CA GLY A 43 -8.98 -2.61 14.53
C GLY A 43 -9.20 -3.57 13.35
N PHE A 44 -8.40 -3.47 12.30
CA PHE A 44 -8.49 -4.28 11.08
C PHE A 44 -8.61 -5.78 11.32
N LEU A 45 -7.88 -6.34 12.29
CA LEU A 45 -7.91 -7.79 12.56
C LEU A 45 -9.27 -8.30 13.04
N SER A 46 -10.14 -7.43 13.59
CA SER A 46 -11.51 -7.80 13.94
C SER A 46 -12.38 -8.14 12.72
N VAL A 47 -11.99 -7.66 11.54
CA VAL A 47 -12.64 -7.94 10.25
C VAL A 47 -11.87 -9.02 9.48
N TYR A 48 -10.54 -8.91 9.44
CA TYR A 48 -9.67 -9.82 8.69
C TYR A 48 -9.73 -11.27 9.19
N ASN A 49 -9.49 -11.50 10.50
CA ASN A 49 -9.42 -12.85 11.04
C ASN A 49 -10.73 -13.66 10.87
N PRO A 50 -11.93 -13.10 11.19
CA PRO A 50 -13.19 -13.81 10.90
C PRO A 50 -13.39 -14.07 9.40
N THR A 51 -12.98 -13.15 8.53
CA THR A 51 -13.06 -13.32 7.08
C THR A 51 -12.21 -14.49 6.61
N VAL A 52 -10.96 -14.57 7.09
CA VAL A 52 -10.05 -15.68 6.75
C VAL A 52 -10.58 -17.00 7.27
N MET A 53 -11.11 -17.04 8.50
CA MET A 53 -11.69 -18.26 9.07
C MET A 53 -12.90 -18.75 8.26
N ALA A 54 -13.78 -17.85 7.81
CA ALA A 54 -14.91 -18.17 6.96
C ALA A 54 -14.48 -18.66 5.57
N LEU A 55 -13.46 -18.03 4.96
CA LEU A 55 -12.89 -18.45 3.69
C LEU A 55 -12.25 -19.82 3.77
N ARG A 56 -11.49 -20.12 4.83
CA ARG A 56 -10.89 -21.45 5.06
C ARG A 56 -11.93 -22.55 5.22
N LYS A 57 -13.06 -22.22 5.85
CA LYS A 57 -14.16 -23.21 6.00
C LYS A 57 -14.77 -23.58 4.64
N SER A 58 -14.88 -22.63 3.71
CA SER A 58 -15.42 -22.86 2.36
C SER A 58 -14.36 -23.32 1.34
N ARG A 59 -13.10 -22.94 1.56
CA ARG A 59 -11.97 -23.20 0.65
C ARG A 59 -10.70 -23.54 1.45
N PRO A 60 -10.56 -24.79 1.96
CA PRO A 60 -9.47 -25.19 2.87
C PRO A 60 -8.06 -25.04 2.28
N TRP A 61 -7.94 -25.00 0.97
CA TRP A 61 -6.66 -24.84 0.26
C TRP A 61 -6.08 -23.42 0.30
N LEU A 62 -6.85 -22.41 0.75
CA LEU A 62 -6.37 -21.03 0.83
C LEU A 62 -5.37 -20.87 1.99
N PRO A 63 -4.12 -20.45 1.73
CA PRO A 63 -3.04 -20.40 2.72
C PRO A 63 -3.03 -19.12 3.58
N PHE A 64 -4.17 -18.42 3.72
CA PHE A 64 -4.21 -17.18 4.49
C PHE A 64 -4.13 -17.44 5.99
N PRO A 65 -3.13 -16.90 6.71
CA PRO A 65 -3.01 -17.07 8.15
C PRO A 65 -3.95 -16.14 8.91
N VAL A 66 -4.36 -16.55 10.10
CA VAL A 66 -4.91 -15.63 11.12
C VAL A 66 -3.75 -15.09 11.95
N PHE A 67 -3.88 -13.84 12.41
CA PHE A 67 -2.80 -13.15 13.08
C PHE A 67 -3.19 -12.70 14.49
N THR A 68 -2.22 -12.68 15.40
CA THR A 68 -2.27 -11.81 16.57
C THR A 68 -1.88 -10.40 16.17
N PHE A 69 -2.35 -9.38 16.90
CA PHE A 69 -2.05 -7.99 16.60
C PHE A 69 -0.54 -7.70 16.53
N LYS A 70 0.23 -8.24 17.49
CA LYS A 70 1.69 -8.03 17.54
C LYS A 70 2.41 -8.59 16.31
N VAL A 71 2.06 -9.82 15.91
CA VAL A 71 2.70 -10.47 14.75
C VAL A 71 2.33 -9.78 13.44
N TRP A 72 1.07 -9.42 13.27
CA TRP A 72 0.58 -8.70 12.11
C TRP A 72 1.26 -7.33 11.96
N LEU A 73 1.23 -6.51 13.04
CA LEU A 73 1.82 -5.17 13.01
C LEU A 73 3.33 -5.22 12.79
N ALA A 74 4.05 -6.10 13.51
CA ALA A 74 5.49 -6.26 13.33
C ALA A 74 5.85 -6.67 11.90
N GLY A 75 5.10 -7.61 11.31
CA GLY A 75 5.30 -8.03 9.93
C GLY A 75 5.13 -6.88 8.93
N LEU A 76 4.09 -6.05 9.11
CA LEU A 76 3.85 -4.89 8.22
C LEU A 76 4.88 -3.78 8.42
N VAL A 77 5.31 -3.50 9.66
CA VAL A 77 6.38 -2.53 9.92
C VAL A 77 7.69 -2.99 9.27
N ILE A 78 8.05 -4.25 9.41
CA ILE A 78 9.24 -4.82 8.74
C ILE A 78 9.10 -4.69 7.21
N ALA A 79 7.93 -5.00 6.64
CA ALA A 79 7.69 -4.87 5.20
C ALA A 79 7.87 -3.43 4.72
N VAL A 80 7.32 -2.44 5.43
CA VAL A 80 7.50 -1.01 5.12
C VAL A 80 8.98 -0.61 5.16
N VAL A 81 9.72 -1.03 6.20
CA VAL A 81 11.16 -0.74 6.31
C VAL A 81 11.94 -1.36 5.15
N LEU A 82 11.66 -2.62 4.80
CA LEU A 82 12.31 -3.28 3.66
C LEU A 82 12.00 -2.57 2.33
N LEU A 83 10.74 -2.16 2.10
CA LEU A 83 10.36 -1.40 0.91
C LEU A 83 11.08 -0.05 0.85
N LEU A 84 11.23 0.65 1.98
CA LEU A 84 12.03 1.87 2.06
C LEU A 84 13.52 1.62 1.78
N CYS A 85 14.10 0.52 2.27
CA CYS A 85 15.47 0.13 1.94
C CYS A 85 15.65 -0.15 0.44
N LEU A 86 14.66 -0.74 -0.23
CA LEU A 86 14.68 -0.98 -1.67
C LEU A 86 14.69 0.32 -2.51
N SER A 87 14.31 1.45 -1.94
CA SER A 87 14.33 2.75 -2.62
C SER A 87 15.70 3.13 -3.17
N VAL A 88 16.80 2.66 -2.55
CA VAL A 88 18.17 2.84 -3.03
C VAL A 88 18.37 2.21 -4.41
N PHE A 89 17.77 1.05 -4.67
CA PHE A 89 17.85 0.38 -5.97
C PHE A 89 16.96 1.06 -7.01
N VAL A 90 15.81 1.60 -6.61
CA VAL A 90 14.96 2.43 -7.47
C VAL A 90 15.72 3.68 -7.91
N TRP A 91 16.37 4.39 -6.97
CA TRP A 91 17.19 5.56 -7.25
C TRP A 91 18.33 5.26 -8.23
N ARG A 92 18.95 4.08 -8.11
CA ARG A 92 20.03 3.62 -8.99
C ARG A 92 19.52 3.13 -10.36
N GLY A 93 18.22 3.13 -10.62
CA GLY A 93 17.63 2.68 -11.88
C GLY A 93 17.74 1.17 -12.12
N ALA A 94 17.78 0.36 -11.06
CA ALA A 94 17.91 -1.09 -11.17
C ALA A 94 16.70 -1.69 -11.90
N ARG A 95 16.89 -2.30 -13.06
CA ARG A 95 15.82 -2.79 -13.94
C ARG A 95 14.89 -3.82 -13.27
N TRP A 96 15.43 -4.63 -12.36
CA TRP A 96 14.66 -5.64 -11.63
C TRP A 96 13.66 -5.04 -10.63
N MET A 97 13.77 -3.75 -10.30
CA MET A 97 12.80 -3.04 -9.47
C MET A 97 11.47 -2.78 -10.18
N ARG A 98 11.44 -2.73 -11.53
CA ARG A 98 10.20 -2.49 -12.28
C ARG A 98 9.13 -3.56 -12.03
N PRO A 99 9.38 -4.87 -12.22
CA PRO A 99 8.37 -5.90 -11.92
C PRO A 99 7.96 -5.90 -10.45
N ILE A 100 8.87 -5.60 -9.51
CA ILE A 100 8.52 -5.44 -8.10
C ILE A 100 7.60 -4.22 -7.90
N GLY A 101 7.89 -3.10 -8.57
CA GLY A 101 7.05 -1.90 -8.55
C GLY A 101 5.64 -2.16 -9.06
N TYR A 102 5.49 -2.86 -10.19
CA TYR A 102 4.18 -3.28 -10.69
C TYR A 102 3.42 -4.14 -9.67
N GLY A 103 4.07 -5.18 -9.14
CA GLY A 103 3.45 -6.05 -8.12
C GLY A 103 3.03 -5.26 -6.88
N PHE A 104 3.90 -4.40 -6.36
CA PHE A 104 3.62 -3.57 -5.19
C PHE A 104 2.45 -2.62 -5.44
N ALA A 105 2.46 -1.87 -6.56
CA ALA A 105 1.41 -0.92 -6.89
C ALA A 105 0.05 -1.61 -7.09
N VAL A 106 0.00 -2.74 -7.82
CA VAL A 106 -1.24 -3.49 -8.07
C VAL A 106 -1.82 -4.06 -6.77
N ILE A 107 -0.98 -4.63 -5.90
CA ILE A 107 -1.42 -5.16 -4.60
C ILE A 107 -2.00 -4.04 -3.74
N MET A 108 -1.32 -2.89 -3.66
CA MET A 108 -1.78 -1.75 -2.86
C MET A 108 -3.03 -1.09 -3.45
N LEU A 109 -3.14 -1.02 -4.77
CA LEU A 109 -4.36 -0.57 -5.45
C LEU A 109 -5.55 -1.46 -5.09
N ALA A 110 -5.38 -2.78 -5.18
CA ALA A 110 -6.40 -3.75 -4.81
C ALA A 110 -6.78 -3.66 -3.33
N ASN A 111 -5.79 -3.45 -2.45
CA ASN A 111 -5.99 -3.27 -1.01
C ASN A 111 -6.85 -2.02 -0.73
N GLY A 112 -6.46 -0.85 -1.25
CA GLY A 112 -7.22 0.40 -1.08
C GLY A 112 -8.65 0.30 -1.63
N LEU A 113 -8.84 -0.31 -2.83
CA LEU A 113 -10.17 -0.59 -3.37
C LEU A 113 -10.98 -1.52 -2.46
N GLY A 114 -10.34 -2.54 -1.89
CA GLY A 114 -10.98 -3.47 -0.98
C GLY A 114 -11.60 -2.78 0.25
N HIS A 115 -10.89 -1.82 0.85
CA HIS A 115 -11.41 -1.04 2.00
C HIS A 115 -12.57 -0.11 1.61
N ILE A 116 -12.49 0.52 0.43
CA ILE A 116 -13.58 1.37 -0.06
C ILE A 116 -14.82 0.53 -0.37
N LEU A 117 -14.67 -0.55 -1.14
CA LEU A 117 -15.78 -1.45 -1.49
C LEU A 117 -16.36 -2.12 -0.24
N GLY A 118 -15.50 -2.58 0.69
CA GLY A 118 -15.92 -3.12 1.98
C GLY A 118 -16.79 -2.11 2.74
N THR A 119 -16.40 -0.85 2.79
CA THR A 119 -17.18 0.22 3.43
C THR A 119 -18.53 0.42 2.74
N ILE A 120 -18.58 0.44 1.40
CA ILE A 120 -19.82 0.59 0.63
C ILE A 120 -20.78 -0.58 0.89
N PHE A 121 -20.29 -1.81 0.79
CA PHE A 121 -21.12 -3.00 0.98
C PHE A 121 -21.41 -3.35 2.44
N GLY A 122 -20.61 -2.87 3.41
CA GLY A 122 -20.73 -3.17 4.84
C GLY A 122 -20.47 -4.65 5.18
N ARG A 123 -19.78 -5.36 4.30
CA ARG A 123 -19.42 -6.78 4.46
C ARG A 123 -18.17 -7.12 3.64
N THR A 124 -17.46 -8.14 4.09
CA THR A 124 -16.29 -8.69 3.35
C THR A 124 -16.75 -9.66 2.25
N VAL A 125 -15.79 -10.11 1.44
CA VAL A 125 -16.01 -11.15 0.41
C VAL A 125 -16.53 -12.48 0.98
N ALA A 126 -16.32 -12.74 2.28
CA ALA A 126 -16.86 -13.89 2.99
C ALA A 126 -18.16 -13.56 3.74
N SER A 127 -18.84 -12.47 3.38
CA SER A 127 -20.10 -12.00 3.97
C SER A 127 -20.03 -11.68 5.47
N ILE A 128 -18.85 -11.48 6.02
CA ILE A 128 -18.66 -10.98 7.40
C ILE A 128 -19.05 -9.51 7.44
N ARG A 129 -20.04 -9.17 8.26
CA ARG A 129 -20.48 -7.80 8.51
C ARG A 129 -19.62 -7.13 9.57
N PHE A 130 -19.41 -5.82 9.45
CA PHE A 130 -18.66 -5.00 10.39
C PHE A 130 -19.25 -3.59 10.48
N PRO A 131 -18.96 -2.83 11.56
CA PRO A 131 -19.31 -1.41 11.64
C PRO A 131 -18.63 -0.60 10.55
N ARG A 132 -19.37 0.34 9.91
CA ARG A 132 -18.78 1.23 8.89
C ARG A 132 -18.16 2.46 9.55
N PRO A 133 -17.08 3.04 8.97
CA PRO A 133 -16.34 2.56 7.80
C PRO A 133 -15.48 1.33 8.10
N MET A 134 -15.08 0.60 7.03
CA MET A 134 -14.13 -0.50 7.16
C MET A 134 -12.79 0.02 7.71
N PRO A 135 -12.13 -0.67 8.67
CA PRO A 135 -10.77 -0.33 9.10
C PRO A 135 -9.82 -0.15 7.92
N GLY A 136 -8.98 0.91 7.94
CA GLY A 136 -8.12 1.27 6.80
C GLY A 136 -8.79 2.17 5.74
N PHE A 137 -10.08 2.51 5.90
CA PHE A 137 -10.81 3.33 4.92
C PHE A 137 -10.24 4.73 4.75
N TYR A 138 -9.85 5.40 5.85
CA TYR A 138 -9.45 6.81 5.81
C TYR A 138 -8.15 7.04 5.05
N SER A 139 -7.24 6.09 5.09
CA SER A 139 -5.97 6.14 4.36
C SER A 139 -6.04 5.55 2.95
N SER A 140 -7.11 4.82 2.61
CA SER A 140 -7.27 4.16 1.30
C SER A 140 -7.18 5.12 0.11
N PRO A 141 -7.73 6.36 0.11
CA PRO A 141 -7.57 7.29 -1.00
C PRO A 141 -6.09 7.63 -1.29
N PHE A 142 -5.27 7.80 -0.24
CA PHE A 142 -3.83 8.05 -0.40
C PHE A 142 -3.11 6.84 -0.99
N LEU A 143 -3.50 5.64 -0.55
CA LEU A 143 -2.95 4.39 -1.08
C LEU A 143 -3.28 4.23 -2.57
N LEU A 144 -4.51 4.53 -2.98
CA LEU A 144 -4.93 4.49 -4.38
C LEU A 144 -4.18 5.49 -5.25
N LEU A 145 -4.08 6.75 -4.80
CA LEU A 145 -3.39 7.80 -5.54
C LEU A 145 -1.90 7.49 -5.71
N ALA A 146 -1.23 7.05 -4.63
CA ALA A 146 0.18 6.70 -4.68
C ALA A 146 0.44 5.45 -5.54
N SER A 147 -0.47 4.46 -5.51
CA SER A 147 -0.40 3.28 -6.38
C SER A 147 -0.55 3.65 -7.86
N ALA A 148 -1.54 4.49 -8.18
CA ALA A 148 -1.74 4.97 -9.55
C ALA A 148 -0.54 5.79 -10.02
N TYR A 149 0.00 6.66 -9.17
CA TYR A 149 1.20 7.44 -9.49
C TYR A 149 2.38 6.51 -9.80
N LEU A 150 2.64 5.50 -8.96
CA LEU A 150 3.73 4.56 -9.23
C LEU A 150 3.52 3.80 -10.55
N LEU A 151 2.29 3.37 -10.87
CA LEU A 151 1.98 2.70 -12.14
C LEU A 151 2.22 3.59 -13.36
N CYS A 152 2.01 4.91 -13.25
CA CYS A 152 2.28 5.86 -14.34
C CYS A 152 3.77 6.06 -14.60
N GLU A 153 4.64 5.85 -13.59
CA GLU A 153 6.08 6.08 -13.68
C GLU A 153 6.88 4.78 -14.02
N LEU A 154 6.24 3.62 -14.04
CA LEU A 154 6.86 2.31 -14.36
C LEU A 154 6.90 2.06 -15.86
#